data_5623e5774de5226d61191951875fdd35
#
_entry.id   5623e5774de5226d61191951875fdd35
#
_cell.length_a   1.000
_cell.length_b   1.000
_cell.length_c   1.000
_cell.angle_alpha   90.00
_cell.angle_beta   90.00
_cell.angle_gamma   90.00
#
_symmetry.space_group_name_H-M   'P 1'
#
loop_
_entity.id
_entity.type
_entity.pdbx_description
1 polymer ?
#
loop_
_entity_poly.entity_id
_entity_poly.type
_entity_poly.pdbx_seq_one_letter_code
_entity_poly.pdbx_strand_id
1 'polypeptide(L)'
;LLPLSTAHAGVSVQYDSTRSFIPNSAKGGTILIDKHRSRMDVGTNASVIFDGNAQSMEIISHDDKTYTVLDKASAEAISAELEPALQQMRTQLQALPPEQREMMEKMMAERMGINLQGAAEQEPDLDLKKTDKSGESGGIACNWWQATDDTVLRYEYCVTPAKSVPYGDDLLKYFHDLKQFKREIVGTINRSGALQIPSLPIADVREIEGLPPISRQYQDGKLILETRFVSVTETDLPAATFNLPEGYSEQKLPGVAR
;
A
#
# COMPACT_ATOMS: atom_id res chain seq x y z
N LEU A 1 28.06 -28.65 -12.24
CA LEU A 1 27.84 -28.19 -10.86
C LEU A 1 26.66 -27.23 -10.88
N LEU A 2 25.47 -27.70 -10.49
CA LEU A 2 24.30 -26.85 -10.26
C LEU A 2 24.58 -26.03 -9.01
N PRO A 3 24.36 -24.71 -9.00
CA PRO A 3 24.47 -23.95 -7.79
C PRO A 3 23.41 -24.46 -6.80
N LEU A 4 23.80 -24.83 -5.62
CA LEU A 4 22.93 -25.07 -4.49
C LEU A 4 22.24 -23.72 -4.20
N SER A 5 21.00 -23.58 -4.62
CA SER A 5 20.15 -22.45 -4.21
C SER A 5 19.93 -22.61 -2.70
N THR A 6 20.54 -21.76 -1.91
CA THR A 6 20.27 -21.71 -0.47
C THR A 6 18.86 -21.17 -0.28
N ALA A 7 17.93 -22.05 0.06
CA ALA A 7 16.61 -21.64 0.53
C ALA A 7 16.76 -20.98 1.91
N HIS A 8 16.08 -19.88 2.11
CA HIS A 8 15.98 -19.21 3.41
C HIS A 8 14.59 -19.45 3.99
N ALA A 9 14.53 -19.66 5.30
CA ALA A 9 13.25 -19.71 5.99
C ALA A 9 12.58 -18.33 5.92
N GLY A 10 11.36 -18.30 5.47
CA GLY A 10 10.53 -17.11 5.36
C GLY A 10 9.08 -17.38 5.75
N VAL A 11 8.21 -16.43 5.52
CA VAL A 11 6.80 -16.47 5.89
C VAL A 11 5.91 -16.36 4.67
N SER A 12 4.90 -17.22 4.63
CA SER A 12 3.78 -17.13 3.69
C SER A 12 2.54 -16.65 4.45
N VAL A 13 2.01 -15.50 4.06
CA VAL A 13 0.75 -14.95 4.56
C VAL A 13 -0.28 -15.06 3.46
N GLN A 14 -1.30 -15.90 3.65
CA GLN A 14 -2.49 -15.88 2.81
C GLN A 14 -3.48 -14.86 3.38
N TYR A 15 -4.05 -14.04 2.52
CA TYR A 15 -5.03 -13.04 2.92
C TYR A 15 -6.21 -13.01 1.96
N ASP A 16 -7.37 -12.62 2.49
CA ASP A 16 -8.56 -12.24 1.75
C ASP A 16 -8.83 -10.75 1.87
N SER A 17 -9.45 -10.18 0.84
CA SER A 17 -9.88 -8.80 0.83
C SER A 17 -11.24 -8.65 0.17
N THR A 18 -12.07 -7.73 0.64
CA THR A 18 -13.37 -7.43 0.02
C THR A 18 -13.23 -6.70 -1.31
N ARG A 19 -12.07 -6.07 -1.55
CA ARG A 19 -11.72 -5.41 -2.82
C ARG A 19 -10.35 -5.86 -3.28
N SER A 20 -10.13 -5.81 -4.59
CA SER A 20 -8.82 -5.97 -5.18
C SER A 20 -7.97 -4.72 -4.99
N PHE A 21 -6.67 -4.89 -4.71
CA PHE A 21 -5.70 -3.79 -4.60
C PHE A 21 -5.23 -3.28 -5.97
N ILE A 22 -5.30 -4.15 -6.96
CA ILE A 22 -5.00 -3.83 -8.36
C ILE A 22 -6.31 -3.96 -9.14
N PRO A 23 -6.68 -2.97 -9.96
CA PRO A 23 -7.89 -3.05 -10.78
C PRO A 23 -7.97 -4.37 -11.57
N ASN A 24 -9.14 -5.00 -11.57
CA ASN A 24 -9.43 -6.25 -12.27
C ASN A 24 -8.64 -7.49 -11.81
N SER A 25 -8.01 -7.46 -10.65
CA SER A 25 -7.29 -8.60 -10.07
C SER A 25 -8.06 -9.29 -8.95
N ALA A 26 -7.49 -10.36 -8.39
CA ALA A 26 -8.08 -11.12 -7.29
C ALA A 26 -8.28 -10.27 -6.04
N LYS A 27 -9.28 -10.63 -5.23
CA LYS A 27 -9.60 -9.96 -3.95
C LYS A 27 -8.79 -10.48 -2.77
N GLY A 28 -7.90 -11.41 -2.98
CA GLY A 28 -7.01 -11.99 -1.99
C GLY A 28 -5.76 -12.50 -2.66
N GLY A 29 -4.82 -13.01 -1.89
CA GLY A 29 -3.55 -13.49 -2.43
C GLY A 29 -2.63 -14.05 -1.37
N THR A 30 -1.39 -14.21 -1.78
CA THR A 30 -0.32 -14.66 -0.92
C THR A 30 0.78 -13.61 -0.88
N ILE A 31 1.25 -13.30 0.31
CA ILE A 31 2.45 -12.49 0.51
C ILE A 31 3.54 -13.40 1.04
N LEU A 32 4.64 -13.49 0.32
CA LEU A 32 5.86 -14.17 0.73
C LEU A 32 6.81 -13.13 1.32
N ILE A 33 7.34 -13.37 2.51
CA ILE A 33 8.17 -12.40 3.23
C ILE A 33 9.46 -13.08 3.71
N ASP A 34 10.59 -12.46 3.41
CA ASP A 34 11.92 -12.79 3.89
C ASP A 34 12.55 -11.54 4.51
N LYS A 35 12.49 -11.42 5.84
CA LYS A 35 13.05 -10.30 6.62
C LYS A 35 12.57 -8.92 6.15
N HIS A 36 13.21 -8.37 5.13
CA HIS A 36 12.94 -7.02 4.60
C HIS A 36 12.40 -7.03 3.17
N ARG A 37 12.29 -8.20 2.54
CA ARG A 37 11.73 -8.34 1.19
C ARG A 37 10.39 -9.02 1.24
N SER A 38 9.51 -8.62 0.35
CA SER A 38 8.26 -9.34 0.14
C SER A 38 7.93 -9.47 -1.33
N ARG A 39 7.17 -10.51 -1.65
CA ARG A 39 6.51 -10.69 -2.93
C ARG A 39 5.04 -10.95 -2.69
N MET A 40 4.20 -10.18 -3.34
CA MET A 40 2.76 -10.36 -3.34
C MET A 40 2.31 -10.68 -4.76
N ASP A 41 1.74 -11.86 -4.96
CA ASP A 41 1.12 -12.22 -6.23
C ASP A 41 -0.37 -11.89 -6.16
N VAL A 42 -0.85 -11.08 -7.12
CA VAL A 42 -2.22 -10.60 -7.18
C VAL A 42 -2.90 -11.23 -8.40
N GLY A 43 -3.54 -12.35 -8.15
CA GLY A 43 -4.03 -13.21 -9.22
C GLY A 43 -2.88 -13.81 -10.04
N THR A 44 -3.12 -14.02 -11.35
CA THR A 44 -2.11 -14.54 -12.29
C THR A 44 -1.43 -13.43 -13.12
N ASN A 45 -1.92 -12.20 -13.03
CA ASN A 45 -1.63 -11.13 -13.98
C ASN A 45 -0.63 -10.13 -13.46
N ALA A 46 -0.47 -10.04 -12.12
CA ALA A 46 0.40 -9.07 -11.51
C ALA A 46 1.13 -9.61 -10.27
N SER A 47 2.32 -9.09 -10.04
CA SER A 47 3.07 -9.29 -8.80
C SER A 47 3.64 -7.96 -8.32
N VAL A 48 3.85 -7.86 -7.03
CA VAL A 48 4.55 -6.74 -6.40
C VAL A 48 5.71 -7.30 -5.60
N ILE A 49 6.92 -6.81 -5.86
CA ILE A 49 8.09 -7.10 -5.05
C ILE A 49 8.45 -5.81 -4.30
N PHE A 50 8.64 -5.92 -3.00
CA PHE A 50 9.05 -4.80 -2.15
C PHE A 50 10.36 -5.13 -1.44
N ASP A 51 11.29 -4.19 -1.42
CA ASP A 51 12.53 -4.26 -0.64
C ASP A 51 12.55 -3.09 0.38
N GLY A 52 12.38 -3.45 1.65
CA GLY A 52 12.35 -2.49 2.75
C GLY A 52 13.71 -1.83 3.02
N ASN A 53 14.83 -2.48 2.69
CA ASN A 53 16.15 -1.86 2.83
C ASN A 53 16.44 -0.86 1.71
N ALA A 54 16.08 -1.22 0.47
CA ALA A 54 16.23 -0.33 -0.67
C ALA A 54 15.15 0.76 -0.72
N GLN A 55 14.06 0.61 0.04
CA GLN A 55 12.86 1.45 -0.03
C GLN A 55 12.38 1.55 -1.49
N SER A 56 12.24 0.38 -2.13
CA SER A 56 11.80 0.25 -3.51
C SER A 56 10.69 -0.78 -3.65
N MET A 57 9.83 -0.55 -4.63
CA MET A 57 8.73 -1.44 -4.98
C MET A 57 8.73 -1.65 -6.49
N GLU A 58 8.67 -2.90 -6.91
CA GLU A 58 8.56 -3.30 -8.30
C GLU A 58 7.15 -3.82 -8.55
N ILE A 59 6.41 -3.17 -9.45
CA ILE A 59 5.07 -3.57 -9.86
C ILE A 59 5.19 -4.27 -11.21
N ILE A 60 4.84 -5.53 -11.27
CA ILE A 60 5.07 -6.43 -12.41
C ILE A 60 3.73 -6.72 -13.08
N SER A 61 3.63 -6.47 -14.40
CA SER A 61 2.55 -6.94 -15.27
C SER A 61 3.01 -8.21 -16.00
N HIS A 62 2.35 -9.34 -15.71
CA HIS A 62 2.67 -10.60 -16.37
C HIS A 62 2.08 -10.68 -17.77
N ASP A 63 0.96 -10.00 -18.01
CA ASP A 63 0.31 -9.96 -19.32
C ASP A 63 1.16 -9.21 -20.34
N ASP A 64 1.74 -8.09 -19.93
CA ASP A 64 2.55 -7.23 -20.80
C ASP A 64 4.05 -7.57 -20.74
N LYS A 65 4.47 -8.43 -19.81
CA LYS A 65 5.87 -8.71 -19.51
C LYS A 65 6.68 -7.45 -19.24
N THR A 66 6.10 -6.57 -18.42
CA THR A 66 6.72 -5.32 -18.01
C THR A 66 6.78 -5.20 -16.49
N TYR A 67 7.65 -4.34 -16.00
CA TYR A 67 7.66 -3.95 -14.61
C TYR A 67 7.92 -2.45 -14.48
N THR A 68 7.46 -1.88 -13.37
CA THR A 68 7.68 -0.48 -13.02
C THR A 68 8.35 -0.42 -11.66
N VAL A 69 9.41 0.38 -11.54
CA VAL A 69 10.10 0.61 -10.27
C VAL A 69 9.58 1.89 -9.64
N LEU A 70 9.16 1.77 -8.40
CA LEU A 70 8.78 2.89 -7.55
C LEU A 70 9.78 2.99 -6.41
N ASP A 71 10.61 4.02 -6.45
CA ASP A 71 11.62 4.38 -5.47
C ASP A 71 11.69 5.91 -5.33
N LYS A 72 12.63 6.39 -4.53
CA LYS A 72 12.81 7.84 -4.32
C LYS A 72 13.10 8.58 -5.64
N ALA A 73 13.96 8.03 -6.49
CA ALA A 73 14.35 8.68 -7.74
C ALA A 73 13.18 8.78 -8.72
N SER A 74 12.41 7.69 -8.86
CA SER A 74 11.21 7.67 -9.71
C SER A 74 10.12 8.59 -9.17
N ALA A 75 9.93 8.65 -7.85
CA ALA A 75 8.94 9.55 -7.22
C ALA A 75 9.30 11.03 -7.43
N GLU A 76 10.58 11.39 -7.29
CA GLU A 76 11.07 12.75 -7.56
C GLU A 76 10.94 13.11 -9.05
N ALA A 77 11.25 12.17 -9.95
CA ALA A 77 11.13 12.37 -11.39
C ALA A 77 9.67 12.59 -11.81
N ILE A 78 8.74 11.77 -11.31
CA ILE A 78 7.29 11.93 -11.54
C ILE A 78 6.83 13.31 -11.07
N SER A 79 7.20 13.69 -9.85
CA SER A 79 6.80 14.98 -9.29
C SER A 79 7.33 16.16 -10.11
N ALA A 80 8.60 16.11 -10.53
CA ALA A 80 9.23 17.16 -11.32
C ALA A 80 8.62 17.30 -12.73
N GLU A 81 8.27 16.18 -13.37
CA GLU A 81 7.69 16.20 -14.71
C GLU A 81 6.25 16.74 -14.71
N LEU A 82 5.48 16.40 -13.68
CA LEU A 82 4.08 16.80 -13.59
C LEU A 82 3.87 18.21 -13.03
N GLU A 83 4.85 18.74 -12.29
CA GLU A 83 4.76 20.06 -11.65
C GLU A 83 4.42 21.20 -12.64
N PRO A 84 5.03 21.33 -13.85
CA PRO A 84 4.68 22.37 -14.80
C PRO A 84 3.22 22.32 -15.27
N ALA A 85 2.71 21.12 -15.55
CA ALA A 85 1.33 20.92 -15.97
C ALA A 85 0.34 21.25 -14.85
N LEU A 86 0.65 20.84 -13.62
CA LEU A 86 -0.15 21.15 -12.43
C LEU A 86 -0.16 22.65 -12.13
N GLN A 87 0.97 23.32 -12.28
CA GLN A 87 1.09 24.75 -12.10
C GLN A 87 0.24 25.52 -13.11
N GLN A 88 0.27 25.11 -14.38
CA GLN A 88 -0.58 25.67 -15.42
C GLN A 88 -2.07 25.48 -15.08
N MET A 89 -2.44 24.30 -14.62
CA MET A 89 -3.81 23.97 -14.22
C MET A 89 -4.27 24.80 -13.02
N ARG A 90 -3.42 24.96 -11.99
CA ARG A 90 -3.69 25.83 -10.84
C ARG A 90 -3.93 27.27 -11.28
N THR A 91 -3.11 27.78 -12.21
CA THR A 91 -3.26 29.15 -12.76
C THR A 91 -4.59 29.32 -13.50
N GLN A 92 -4.99 28.32 -14.28
CA GLN A 92 -6.29 28.36 -14.98
C GLN A 92 -7.46 28.33 -14.01
N LEU A 93 -7.39 27.52 -12.96
CA LEU A 93 -8.44 27.46 -11.93
C LEU A 93 -8.54 28.75 -11.12
N GLN A 94 -7.40 29.40 -10.82
CA GLN A 94 -7.40 30.68 -10.12
C GLN A 94 -8.08 31.80 -10.93
N ALA A 95 -8.12 31.69 -12.25
CA ALA A 95 -8.80 32.61 -13.12
C ALA A 95 -10.35 32.43 -13.14
N LEU A 96 -10.88 31.34 -12.60
CA LEU A 96 -12.31 31.06 -12.52
C LEU A 96 -12.96 31.76 -11.34
N PRO A 97 -14.27 32.11 -11.42
CA PRO A 97 -15.07 32.51 -10.28
C PRO A 97 -15.02 31.44 -9.15
N PRO A 98 -15.11 31.87 -7.86
CA PRO A 98 -14.94 30.96 -6.72
C PRO A 98 -15.80 29.68 -6.77
N GLU A 99 -17.07 29.81 -7.11
CA GLU A 99 -18.03 28.69 -7.19
C GLU A 99 -17.65 27.68 -8.29
N GLN A 100 -17.23 28.21 -9.46
CA GLN A 100 -16.79 27.32 -10.56
C GLN A 100 -15.47 26.63 -10.27
N ARG A 101 -14.57 27.32 -9.57
CA ARG A 101 -13.29 26.75 -9.12
C ARG A 101 -13.52 25.58 -8.17
N GLU A 102 -14.33 25.78 -7.12
CA GLU A 102 -14.65 24.74 -6.14
C GLU A 102 -15.28 23.50 -6.80
N MET A 103 -16.23 23.72 -7.71
CA MET A 103 -16.84 22.62 -8.47
C MET A 103 -15.83 21.86 -9.33
N MET A 104 -14.92 22.57 -9.99
CA MET A 104 -13.89 21.96 -10.84
C MET A 104 -12.87 21.20 -10.01
N GLU A 105 -12.37 21.77 -8.90
CA GLU A 105 -11.46 21.13 -7.97
C GLU A 105 -12.07 19.82 -7.41
N LYS A 106 -13.33 19.87 -6.99
CA LYS A 106 -14.06 18.69 -6.51
C LYS A 106 -14.20 17.62 -7.59
N MET A 107 -14.55 18.00 -8.80
CA MET A 107 -14.67 17.06 -9.92
C MET A 107 -13.32 16.42 -10.26
N MET A 108 -12.22 17.17 -10.20
CA MET A 108 -10.87 16.67 -10.46
C MET A 108 -10.41 15.72 -9.37
N ALA A 109 -10.68 16.04 -8.10
CA ALA A 109 -10.37 15.15 -6.98
C ALA A 109 -11.17 13.83 -7.06
N GLU A 110 -12.50 13.92 -7.32
CA GLU A 110 -13.36 12.73 -7.34
C GLU A 110 -13.19 11.84 -8.56
N ARG A 111 -12.94 12.41 -9.75
CA ARG A 111 -12.88 11.64 -11.00
C ARG A 111 -11.47 11.29 -11.45
N MET A 112 -10.50 12.14 -11.17
CA MET A 112 -9.13 11.96 -11.66
C MET A 112 -8.12 11.71 -10.53
N GLY A 113 -8.54 11.83 -9.27
CA GLY A 113 -7.64 11.70 -8.12
C GLY A 113 -6.58 12.82 -8.05
N ILE A 114 -6.82 13.97 -8.73
CA ILE A 114 -5.89 15.09 -8.76
C ILE A 114 -6.31 16.10 -7.69
N ASN A 115 -5.47 16.28 -6.66
CA ASN A 115 -5.67 17.31 -5.65
C ASN A 115 -4.77 18.50 -5.92
N LEU A 116 -5.33 19.57 -6.52
CA LEU A 116 -4.57 20.76 -6.91
C LEU A 116 -4.28 21.72 -5.77
N GLN A 117 -4.90 21.54 -4.62
CA GLN A 117 -4.66 22.42 -3.46
C GLN A 117 -3.27 22.21 -2.83
N GLY A 118 -2.51 21.21 -3.31
CA GLY A 118 -1.11 20.98 -2.88
C GLY A 118 -0.97 20.57 -1.41
N ALA A 119 -2.07 20.58 -0.69
CA ALA A 119 -2.11 19.93 0.60
C ALA A 119 -2.13 18.43 0.32
N ALA A 120 -1.00 17.74 0.48
CA ALA A 120 -1.11 16.39 0.98
C ALA A 120 -2.17 16.49 2.07
N GLU A 121 -3.31 15.78 1.93
CA GLU A 121 -4.15 15.55 3.10
C GLU A 121 -3.15 15.07 4.15
N GLN A 122 -2.90 15.93 5.13
CA GLN A 122 -2.15 15.50 6.30
C GLN A 122 -2.94 14.30 6.74
N GLU A 123 -2.29 13.14 6.72
CA GLU A 123 -2.95 11.95 7.22
C GLU A 123 -3.58 12.35 8.55
N PRO A 124 -4.91 12.23 8.70
CA PRO A 124 -5.58 12.74 9.89
C PRO A 124 -4.93 12.15 11.14
N ASP A 125 -4.75 12.95 12.14
CA ASP A 125 -4.31 12.50 13.45
C ASP A 125 -5.45 11.69 14.05
N LEU A 126 -5.34 10.34 13.96
CA LEU A 126 -6.41 9.45 14.34
C LEU A 126 -6.33 9.10 15.82
N ASP A 127 -7.41 9.34 16.53
CA ASP A 127 -7.59 8.84 17.88
C ASP A 127 -7.73 7.31 17.87
N LEU A 128 -6.78 6.61 18.53
CA LEU A 128 -6.77 5.16 18.65
C LEU A 128 -7.34 4.72 19.99
N LYS A 129 -8.39 3.90 19.97
CA LYS A 129 -9.04 3.39 21.15
C LYS A 129 -9.21 1.88 21.11
N LYS A 130 -8.66 1.18 22.10
CA LYS A 130 -8.93 -0.23 22.32
C LYS A 130 -10.39 -0.42 22.76
N THR A 131 -11.03 -1.44 22.21
CA THR A 131 -12.40 -1.84 22.59
C THR A 131 -12.35 -3.12 23.44
N ASP A 132 -13.50 -3.48 24.03
CA ASP A 132 -13.66 -4.75 24.76
C ASP A 132 -13.98 -5.94 23.84
N LYS A 133 -14.00 -5.71 22.53
CA LYS A 133 -14.32 -6.75 21.53
C LYS A 133 -13.08 -7.55 21.20
N SER A 134 -13.24 -8.86 21.08
CA SER A 134 -12.24 -9.78 20.54
C SER A 134 -12.65 -10.28 19.16
N GLY A 135 -11.70 -10.85 18.44
CA GLY A 135 -11.91 -11.46 17.12
C GLY A 135 -10.86 -12.52 16.86
N GLU A 136 -10.98 -13.17 15.71
CA GLU A 136 -10.05 -14.20 15.25
C GLU A 136 -9.99 -14.20 13.73
N SER A 137 -8.79 -14.42 13.16
CA SER A 137 -8.60 -14.68 11.74
C SER A 137 -7.41 -15.59 11.52
N GLY A 138 -7.56 -16.61 10.68
CA GLY A 138 -6.50 -17.58 10.42
C GLY A 138 -5.99 -18.32 11.66
N GLY A 139 -6.87 -18.56 12.66
CA GLY A 139 -6.48 -19.15 13.95
C GLY A 139 -5.75 -18.18 14.89
N ILE A 140 -5.65 -16.90 14.54
CA ILE A 140 -4.97 -15.86 15.33
C ILE A 140 -6.02 -15.04 16.07
N ALA A 141 -6.05 -15.17 17.41
CA ALA A 141 -6.91 -14.36 18.26
C ALA A 141 -6.40 -12.92 18.38
N CYS A 142 -7.28 -11.94 18.39
CA CYS A 142 -6.95 -10.53 18.40
C CYS A 142 -7.99 -9.68 19.15
N ASN A 143 -7.64 -8.44 19.46
CA ASN A 143 -8.53 -7.48 20.12
C ASN A 143 -8.77 -6.28 19.20
N TRP A 144 -10.01 -5.79 19.16
CA TRP A 144 -10.39 -4.70 18.29
C TRP A 144 -9.96 -3.32 18.83
N TRP A 145 -9.45 -2.53 17.92
CA TRP A 145 -9.14 -1.11 18.08
C TRP A 145 -9.90 -0.31 17.03
N GLN A 146 -10.32 0.87 17.40
CA GLN A 146 -10.95 1.84 16.50
C GLN A 146 -10.06 3.05 16.34
N ALA A 147 -9.94 3.51 15.10
CA ALA A 147 -9.26 4.73 14.74
C ALA A 147 -10.29 5.72 14.21
N THR A 148 -10.44 6.85 14.91
CA THR A 148 -11.42 7.89 14.58
C THR A 148 -10.72 9.20 14.24
N ASP A 149 -11.30 9.94 13.29
CA ASP A 149 -10.97 11.30 12.95
C ASP A 149 -12.05 12.17 13.59
N ASP A 150 -11.74 12.89 14.67
CA ASP A 150 -12.69 13.46 15.61
C ASP A 150 -13.64 12.38 16.17
N THR A 151 -14.85 12.30 15.62
CA THR A 151 -15.86 11.29 16.01
C THR A 151 -16.20 10.32 14.89
N VAL A 152 -15.57 10.48 13.71
CA VAL A 152 -15.86 9.68 12.52
C VAL A 152 -14.96 8.46 12.49
N LEU A 153 -15.54 7.27 12.53
CA LEU A 153 -14.80 6.01 12.40
C LEU A 153 -14.18 5.91 11.01
N ARG A 154 -12.83 5.80 10.96
CA ARG A 154 -12.06 5.64 9.74
C ARG A 154 -11.56 4.22 9.56
N TYR A 155 -11.04 3.61 10.65
CA TYR A 155 -10.51 2.27 10.60
C TYR A 155 -10.88 1.46 11.85
N GLU A 156 -10.96 0.15 11.68
CA GLU A 156 -10.92 -0.83 12.76
C GLU A 156 -9.80 -1.82 12.51
N TYR A 157 -9.05 -2.13 13.55
CA TYR A 157 -7.97 -3.12 13.53
C TYR A 157 -8.21 -4.15 14.61
N CYS A 158 -8.24 -5.43 14.25
CA CYS A 158 -8.15 -6.50 15.24
C CYS A 158 -6.67 -6.83 15.43
N VAL A 159 -6.11 -6.51 16.58
CA VAL A 159 -4.66 -6.50 16.81
C VAL A 159 -4.27 -7.63 17.75
N THR A 160 -3.19 -8.32 17.41
CA THR A 160 -2.54 -9.35 18.21
C THR A 160 -1.08 -8.99 18.48
N PRO A 161 -0.50 -9.35 19.64
CA PRO A 161 0.93 -9.21 19.85
C PRO A 161 1.73 -9.97 18.79
N ALA A 162 2.79 -9.38 18.23
CA ALA A 162 3.61 -10.04 17.22
C ALA A 162 4.11 -11.41 17.66
N LYS A 163 4.49 -11.56 18.93
CA LYS A 163 4.95 -12.83 19.52
C LYS A 163 3.92 -13.96 19.50
N SER A 164 2.65 -13.64 19.27
CA SER A 164 1.55 -14.62 19.18
C SER A 164 1.35 -15.16 17.76
N VAL A 165 2.12 -14.67 16.80
CA VAL A 165 2.05 -15.05 15.39
C VAL A 165 3.37 -15.68 14.97
N PRO A 166 3.40 -16.79 14.23
CA PRO A 166 4.63 -17.30 13.64
C PRO A 166 5.35 -16.20 12.86
N TYR A 167 6.66 -16.03 13.12
CA TYR A 167 7.48 -14.96 12.48
C TYR A 167 6.92 -13.54 12.65
N GLY A 168 6.22 -13.28 13.75
CA GLY A 168 5.52 -12.02 13.97
C GLY A 168 6.45 -10.80 14.01
N ASP A 169 7.69 -10.97 14.48
CA ASP A 169 8.69 -9.89 14.50
C ASP A 169 9.13 -9.52 13.05
N ASP A 170 9.27 -10.50 12.15
CA ASP A 170 9.58 -10.25 10.73
C ASP A 170 8.40 -9.58 10.03
N LEU A 171 7.17 -10.02 10.33
CA LEU A 171 5.96 -9.38 9.83
C LEU A 171 5.84 -7.93 10.32
N LEU A 172 6.10 -7.68 11.60
CA LEU A 172 6.05 -6.33 12.17
C LEU A 172 7.07 -5.41 11.50
N LYS A 173 8.30 -5.93 11.29
CA LYS A 173 9.33 -5.21 10.56
C LYS A 173 8.89 -4.89 9.13
N TYR A 174 8.36 -5.86 8.40
CA TYR A 174 7.84 -5.67 7.05
C TYR A 174 6.79 -4.55 6.99
N PHE A 175 5.82 -4.55 7.92
CA PHE A 175 4.81 -3.49 7.96
C PHE A 175 5.41 -2.13 8.29
N HIS A 176 6.42 -2.09 9.16
CA HIS A 176 7.12 -0.85 9.46
C HIS A 176 7.86 -0.29 8.23
N ASP A 177 8.60 -1.14 7.52
CA ASP A 177 9.32 -0.76 6.30
C ASP A 177 8.35 -0.29 5.20
N LEU A 178 7.21 -0.98 5.04
CA LEU A 178 6.17 -0.60 4.07
C LEU A 178 5.51 0.74 4.42
N LYS A 179 5.28 1.00 5.71
CA LYS A 179 4.78 2.30 6.20
C LYS A 179 5.77 3.42 5.92
N GLN A 180 7.07 3.18 6.15
CA GLN A 180 8.11 4.16 5.82
C GLN A 180 8.12 4.46 4.32
N PHE A 181 8.10 3.44 3.48
CA PHE A 181 8.00 3.56 2.03
C PHE A 181 6.77 4.39 1.61
N LYS A 182 5.59 4.07 2.13
CA LYS A 182 4.37 4.82 1.86
C LYS A 182 4.54 6.31 2.20
N ARG A 183 5.03 6.61 3.38
CA ARG A 183 5.21 8.00 3.82
C ARG A 183 6.21 8.78 2.96
N GLU A 184 7.34 8.17 2.61
CA GLU A 184 8.44 8.84 1.93
C GLU A 184 8.22 8.88 0.41
N ILE A 185 7.92 7.76 -0.19
CA ILE A 185 7.85 7.62 -1.65
C ILE A 185 6.45 7.98 -2.16
N VAL A 186 5.42 7.28 -1.69
CA VAL A 186 4.05 7.54 -2.10
C VAL A 186 3.60 8.95 -1.67
N GLY A 187 3.99 9.37 -0.48
CA GLY A 187 3.74 10.72 0.01
C GLY A 187 4.38 11.82 -0.86
N THR A 188 5.54 11.57 -1.46
CA THR A 188 6.17 12.52 -2.40
C THR A 188 5.33 12.67 -3.68
N ILE A 189 4.85 11.57 -4.25
CA ILE A 189 3.98 11.58 -5.43
C ILE A 189 2.64 12.25 -5.12
N ASN A 190 2.02 11.89 -4.01
CA ASN A 190 0.72 12.44 -3.61
C ASN A 190 0.80 13.95 -3.32
N ARG A 191 1.90 14.44 -2.72
CA ARG A 191 2.12 15.88 -2.49
C ARG A 191 2.25 16.69 -3.78
N SER A 192 2.73 16.07 -4.85
CA SER A 192 2.74 16.75 -6.15
C SER A 192 1.32 17.04 -6.67
N GLY A 193 0.31 16.32 -6.17
CA GLY A 193 -1.06 16.39 -6.65
C GLY A 193 -1.28 15.66 -7.98
N ALA A 194 -0.24 15.02 -8.49
CA ALA A 194 -0.22 14.43 -9.82
C ALA A 194 -0.92 13.07 -9.90
N LEU A 195 -0.85 12.30 -8.83
CA LEU A 195 -1.42 10.97 -8.77
C LEU A 195 -1.77 10.66 -7.31
N GLN A 196 -2.96 10.14 -7.05
CA GLN A 196 -3.26 9.54 -5.77
C GLN A 196 -3.04 8.03 -5.88
N ILE A 197 -1.94 7.56 -5.31
CA ILE A 197 -1.73 6.12 -5.15
C ILE A 197 -2.63 5.68 -3.99
N PRO A 198 -3.56 4.74 -4.22
CA PRO A 198 -4.44 4.26 -3.16
C PRO A 198 -3.64 3.77 -1.95
N SER A 199 -4.12 4.07 -0.76
CA SER A 199 -3.53 3.58 0.48
C SER A 199 -3.50 2.06 0.45
N LEU A 200 -2.31 1.49 0.62
CA LEU A 200 -2.18 0.06 0.88
C LEU A 200 -2.85 -0.22 2.24
N PRO A 201 -3.83 -1.11 2.33
CA PRO A 201 -4.69 -1.25 3.52
C PRO A 201 -3.96 -1.75 4.77
N ILE A 202 -2.69 -2.06 4.64
CA ILE A 202 -1.87 -2.72 5.67
C ILE A 202 -1.06 -1.70 6.49
N ALA A 203 -0.98 -0.43 6.07
CA ALA A 203 0.11 0.44 6.49
C ALA A 203 -0.21 1.47 7.58
N ASP A 204 -1.45 1.64 8.01
CA ASP A 204 -1.82 2.76 8.89
C ASP A 204 -1.87 2.43 10.39
N VAL A 205 -1.15 1.41 10.80
CA VAL A 205 -1.06 1.07 12.24
C VAL A 205 0.03 1.93 12.87
N ARG A 206 -0.22 3.23 13.06
CA ARG A 206 0.79 4.20 13.50
C ARG A 206 1.29 3.98 14.91
N GLU A 207 0.45 3.47 15.80
CA GLU A 207 0.73 3.40 17.23
C GLU A 207 0.32 2.07 17.87
N ILE A 208 -0.08 1.10 17.06
CA ILE A 208 -0.51 -0.19 17.59
C ILE A 208 0.71 -1.12 17.65
N GLU A 209 1.16 -1.42 18.85
CA GLU A 209 2.18 -2.46 19.06
C GLU A 209 1.57 -3.84 18.78
N GLY A 210 1.69 -4.31 17.54
CA GLY A 210 1.20 -5.63 17.13
C GLY A 210 0.86 -5.74 15.66
N LEU A 211 0.32 -6.88 15.30
CA LEU A 211 -0.09 -7.21 13.94
C LEU A 211 -1.61 -7.16 13.83
N PRO A 212 -2.18 -6.59 12.77
CA PRO A 212 -3.61 -6.58 12.53
C PRO A 212 -4.04 -7.74 11.59
N PRO A 213 -4.33 -8.96 12.07
CA PRO A 213 -4.85 -10.02 11.22
C PRO A 213 -6.19 -9.68 10.55
N ILE A 214 -6.91 -8.67 11.05
CA ILE A 214 -8.06 -8.09 10.36
C ILE A 214 -7.92 -6.58 10.38
N SER A 215 -8.11 -5.95 9.23
CA SER A 215 -8.23 -4.50 9.11
C SER A 215 -9.48 -4.13 8.32
N ARG A 216 -10.12 -3.03 8.71
CA ARG A 216 -11.32 -2.48 8.08
C ARG A 216 -11.14 -1.00 7.84
N GLN A 217 -11.56 -0.54 6.68
CA GLN A 217 -11.59 0.88 6.33
C GLN A 217 -13.02 1.32 6.09
N TYR A 218 -13.36 2.47 6.63
CA TYR A 218 -14.68 3.08 6.51
C TYR A 218 -14.60 4.42 5.78
N GLN A 219 -15.60 4.71 4.97
CA GLN A 219 -15.81 6.00 4.34
C GLN A 219 -17.30 6.34 4.46
N ASP A 220 -17.62 7.51 4.98
CA ASP A 220 -19.00 7.97 5.21
C ASP A 220 -19.84 6.96 6.00
N GLY A 221 -19.23 6.34 7.01
CA GLY A 221 -19.85 5.32 7.87
C GLY A 221 -20.07 3.95 7.20
N LYS A 222 -19.64 3.77 5.96
CA LYS A 222 -19.76 2.50 5.23
C LYS A 222 -18.43 1.77 5.20
N LEU A 223 -18.45 0.47 5.44
CA LEU A 223 -17.29 -0.39 5.25
C LEU A 223 -16.94 -0.45 3.75
N ILE A 224 -15.78 0.07 3.39
CA ILE A 224 -15.31 0.09 1.99
C ILE A 224 -14.25 -0.97 1.70
N LEU A 225 -13.50 -1.40 2.71
CA LEU A 225 -12.48 -2.42 2.58
C LEU A 225 -12.37 -3.22 3.87
N GLU A 226 -12.30 -4.53 3.76
CA GLU A 226 -11.86 -5.43 4.82
C GLU A 226 -10.77 -6.32 4.27
N THR A 227 -9.68 -6.46 5.01
CA THR A 227 -8.60 -7.41 4.73
C THR A 227 -8.41 -8.30 5.95
N ARG A 228 -8.20 -9.60 5.73
CA ARG A 228 -7.98 -10.57 6.80
C ARG A 228 -6.94 -11.60 6.43
N PHE A 229 -6.14 -12.00 7.38
CA PHE A 229 -5.26 -13.15 7.24
C PHE A 229 -6.09 -14.45 7.24
N VAL A 230 -5.82 -15.30 6.27
CA VAL A 230 -6.39 -16.65 6.20
C VAL A 230 -5.45 -17.63 6.89
N SER A 231 -4.15 -17.50 6.67
CA SER A 231 -3.12 -18.28 7.32
C SER A 231 -1.78 -17.56 7.35
N VAL A 232 -0.95 -17.90 8.33
CA VAL A 232 0.47 -17.48 8.41
C VAL A 232 1.28 -18.74 8.66
N THR A 233 2.18 -19.08 7.73
CA THR A 233 2.96 -20.32 7.78
C THR A 233 4.42 -20.06 7.42
N GLU A 234 5.31 -20.84 8.03
CA GLU A 234 6.70 -20.92 7.61
C GLU A 234 6.80 -21.53 6.21
N THR A 235 7.72 -21.04 5.41
CA THR A 235 7.98 -21.58 4.09
C THR A 235 9.45 -21.39 3.70
N ASP A 236 9.98 -22.34 2.94
CA ASP A 236 11.29 -22.20 2.33
C ASP A 236 11.17 -21.31 1.08
N LEU A 237 11.90 -20.20 1.08
CA LEU A 237 11.92 -19.24 -0.02
C LEU A 237 13.25 -19.33 -0.79
N PRO A 238 13.22 -19.82 -2.04
CA PRO A 238 14.37 -19.71 -2.92
C PRO A 238 14.79 -18.25 -3.12
N ALA A 239 16.08 -17.97 -3.20
CA ALA A 239 16.58 -16.60 -3.41
C ALA A 239 15.98 -15.95 -4.68
N ALA A 240 15.61 -16.72 -5.68
CA ALA A 240 14.95 -16.26 -6.90
C ALA A 240 13.51 -15.77 -6.71
N THR A 241 12.87 -16.03 -5.56
CA THR A 241 11.48 -15.61 -5.26
C THR A 241 11.31 -14.11 -5.42
N PHE A 242 12.33 -13.34 -5.06
CA PHE A 242 12.31 -11.88 -5.06
C PHE A 242 13.06 -11.27 -6.26
N ASN A 243 13.27 -12.05 -7.30
CA ASN A 243 13.88 -11.55 -8.54
C ASN A 243 12.80 -11.19 -9.55
N LEU A 244 13.10 -10.16 -10.36
CA LEU A 244 12.32 -9.87 -11.56
C LEU A 244 12.35 -11.08 -12.51
N PRO A 245 11.23 -11.41 -13.16
CA PRO A 245 11.22 -12.49 -14.15
C PRO A 245 12.11 -12.15 -15.35
N GLU A 246 12.77 -13.16 -15.90
CA GLU A 246 13.59 -12.99 -17.11
C GLU A 246 12.74 -12.59 -18.32
N GLY A 247 13.27 -11.71 -19.16
CA GLY A 247 12.61 -11.26 -20.40
C GLY A 247 11.54 -10.19 -20.18
N TYR A 248 11.42 -9.62 -18.99
CA TYR A 248 10.56 -8.47 -18.71
C TYR A 248 11.32 -7.17 -18.95
N SER A 249 10.63 -6.15 -19.44
CA SER A 249 11.19 -4.82 -19.70
C SER A 249 10.67 -3.80 -18.70
N GLU A 250 11.53 -2.86 -18.32
CA GLU A 250 11.11 -1.75 -17.48
C GLU A 250 10.21 -0.80 -18.26
N GLN A 251 9.07 -0.47 -17.65
CA GLN A 251 8.15 0.54 -18.11
C GLN A 251 8.13 1.68 -17.09
N LYS A 252 8.38 2.89 -17.54
CA LYS A 252 8.22 4.06 -16.69
C LYS A 252 6.75 4.32 -16.38
N LEU A 253 6.49 4.86 -15.20
CA LEU A 253 5.13 5.29 -14.86
C LEU A 253 4.60 6.29 -15.90
N PRO A 254 3.30 6.23 -16.25
CA PRO A 254 2.69 7.20 -17.16
C PRO A 254 2.91 8.63 -16.63
N GLY A 255 3.38 9.52 -17.47
CA GLY A 255 3.69 10.89 -17.10
C GLY A 255 5.18 11.20 -16.99
N VAL A 256 6.05 10.18 -17.00
CA VAL A 256 7.51 10.37 -17.04
C VAL A 256 7.98 10.28 -18.50
N ALA A 257 8.33 11.43 -19.13
CA ALA A 257 8.80 11.49 -20.50
C ALA A 257 10.08 10.66 -20.70
N ARG A 258 10.27 10.21 -21.94
CA ARG A 258 11.48 9.52 -22.39
C ARG A 258 12.66 10.46 -22.52
#